data_05dbfc2e909e6980875428d8498797e2
#
_entry.id   05dbfc2e909e6980875428d8498797e2
#
_cell.length_a   1.000
_cell.length_b   1.000
_cell.length_c   1.000
_cell.angle_alpha   90.00
_cell.angle_beta   90.00
_cell.angle_gamma   90.00
#
_symmetry.space_group_name_H-M   'P 1'
#
loop_
_entity.id
_entity.type
_entity.pdbx_description
1 polymer ?
#
loop_
_entity_poly.entity_id
_entity_poly.type
_entity_poly.pdbx_seq_one_letter_code
_entity_poly.pdbx_strand_id
1 'polypeptide(L)'
;MWGGRFALGPSEALDALNRSLPVDHRLWPQDVAASKAWVHALGRVRVLSPGEEAQLLEGLDRVADRLADGAAVGAPDEDVHTLVERLLYDEVGAVAGKLHTGRSRNDQVATDLRLWTLDAIDELDAAVAALGRTLVAKAKDGVDALLPGYTHGQRAQPVRWAYVLLAHAWPLVRDRQRLADARRRTAELPLGSGALAGSGFPVDRVLLKEALGFRAVSPNALDATGDRDFVAEVLFAIALIGTHLSRLGAELITYASGEFGFVSLSDSFSTGSSLMPQKRNPDVFELARGKAGRLLGDLVALLTTLKGIPAGYQKDLQEDKQAVFDAGDTAAASVAILTGVVGGTAPTAVLASLDSALARIKGGA
;
A
#
# COMPACT_ATOMS: atom_id res chain seq x y z
N MET A 1 2.73 23.03 -17.48
CA MET A 1 1.86 22.58 -18.59
C MET A 1 1.13 23.72 -19.35
N TRP A 2 1.14 24.91 -18.86
CA TRP A 2 0.46 26.07 -19.46
C TRP A 2 1.40 26.84 -20.38
N GLY A 3 1.12 26.81 -21.67
CA GLY A 3 1.92 27.50 -22.72
C GLY A 3 1.40 27.21 -24.12
N GLY A 4 2.06 27.64 -25.14
CA GLY A 4 1.71 27.42 -26.56
C GLY A 4 0.38 28.07 -26.97
N ARG A 5 -0.74 27.36 -26.95
CA ARG A 5 -2.02 27.86 -27.44
C ARG A 5 -2.84 28.68 -26.43
N PHE A 6 -2.43 28.72 -25.15
CA PHE A 6 -3.19 29.41 -24.11
C PHE A 6 -2.72 30.86 -23.98
N ALA A 7 -3.67 31.79 -24.04
CA ALA A 7 -3.41 33.21 -23.86
C ALA A 7 -3.41 33.64 -22.38
N LEU A 8 -3.97 32.81 -21.49
CA LEU A 8 -4.09 33.06 -20.05
C LEU A 8 -3.63 31.84 -19.28
N GLY A 9 -3.10 32.03 -18.08
CA GLY A 9 -2.84 30.96 -17.11
C GLY A 9 -4.14 30.34 -16.54
N PRO A 10 -4.05 29.24 -15.77
CA PRO A 10 -5.20 28.68 -15.10
C PRO A 10 -5.83 29.66 -14.12
N SER A 11 -7.14 29.56 -13.89
CA SER A 11 -7.77 30.24 -12.76
C SER A 11 -7.32 29.62 -11.44
N GLU A 12 -7.34 30.39 -10.35
CA GLU A 12 -7.00 29.87 -9.01
C GLU A 12 -7.82 28.65 -8.61
N ALA A 13 -9.11 28.64 -8.95
CA ALA A 13 -10.01 27.51 -8.67
C ALA A 13 -9.60 26.24 -9.46
N LEU A 14 -9.18 26.40 -10.72
CA LEU A 14 -8.70 25.27 -11.52
C LEU A 14 -7.34 24.78 -11.00
N ASP A 15 -6.43 25.68 -10.63
CA ASP A 15 -5.13 25.32 -10.07
C ASP A 15 -5.31 24.53 -8.76
N ALA A 16 -6.16 25.02 -7.85
CA ALA A 16 -6.45 24.36 -6.58
C ALA A 16 -7.06 22.95 -6.76
N LEU A 17 -7.98 22.78 -7.72
CA LEU A 17 -8.59 21.47 -8.02
C LEU A 17 -7.61 20.51 -8.70
N ASN A 18 -6.75 21.04 -9.56
CA ASN A 18 -5.86 20.27 -10.41
C ASN A 18 -4.58 19.80 -9.69
N ARG A 19 -4.19 20.50 -8.62
CA ARG A 19 -2.95 20.26 -7.89
C ARG A 19 -2.98 18.93 -7.14
N SER A 20 -2.11 18.00 -7.51
CA SER A 20 -1.97 16.68 -6.87
C SER A 20 -0.70 16.54 -6.02
N LEU A 21 0.23 17.50 -6.07
CA LEU A 21 1.49 17.44 -5.32
C LEU A 21 1.34 17.09 -3.84
N PRO A 22 0.34 17.59 -3.08
CA PRO A 22 0.14 17.21 -1.68
C PRO A 22 -0.08 15.71 -1.46
N VAL A 23 -0.52 14.98 -2.48
CA VAL A 23 -0.77 13.54 -2.46
C VAL A 23 0.36 12.77 -3.13
N ASP A 24 0.74 13.18 -4.36
CA ASP A 24 1.63 12.39 -5.21
C ASP A 24 3.13 12.66 -4.99
N HIS A 25 3.49 13.63 -4.13
CA HIS A 25 4.91 13.87 -3.78
C HIS A 25 5.63 12.59 -3.36
N ARG A 26 4.95 11.61 -2.81
CA ARG A 26 5.48 10.30 -2.38
C ARG A 26 6.08 9.48 -3.51
N LEU A 27 5.75 9.79 -4.76
CA LEU A 27 6.25 9.07 -5.95
C LEU A 27 7.63 9.55 -6.41
N TRP A 28 8.23 10.56 -5.77
CA TRP A 28 9.51 11.09 -6.23
C TRP A 28 10.63 10.03 -6.36
N PRO A 29 10.75 9.00 -5.48
CA PRO A 29 11.79 7.99 -5.64
C PRO A 29 11.62 7.20 -6.93
N GLN A 30 10.36 6.84 -7.25
CA GLN A 30 10.01 6.09 -8.45
C GLN A 30 10.18 6.93 -9.71
N ASP A 31 9.78 8.21 -9.68
CA ASP A 31 9.97 9.14 -10.81
C ASP A 31 11.45 9.37 -11.11
N VAL A 32 12.29 9.57 -10.10
CA VAL A 32 13.73 9.70 -10.28
C VAL A 32 14.33 8.41 -10.86
N ALA A 33 13.95 7.24 -10.35
CA ALA A 33 14.42 5.95 -10.85
C ALA A 33 14.01 5.73 -12.33
N ALA A 34 12.73 5.97 -12.65
CA ALA A 34 12.21 5.85 -14.02
C ALA A 34 12.86 6.88 -14.95
N SER A 35 13.11 8.12 -14.47
CA SER A 35 13.79 9.17 -15.23
C SER A 35 15.23 8.80 -15.53
N LYS A 36 16.00 8.21 -14.60
CA LYS A 36 17.36 7.72 -14.85
C LYS A 36 17.37 6.61 -15.90
N ALA A 37 16.45 5.64 -15.81
CA ALA A 37 16.32 4.60 -16.83
C ALA A 37 16.00 5.19 -18.21
N TRP A 38 15.16 6.23 -18.26
CA TRP A 38 14.83 6.92 -19.49
C TRP A 38 16.01 7.70 -20.07
N VAL A 39 16.84 8.37 -19.25
CA VAL A 39 18.08 9.02 -19.66
C VAL A 39 19.01 8.03 -20.37
N HIS A 40 19.24 6.85 -19.81
CA HIS A 40 20.03 5.80 -20.44
C HIS A 40 19.43 5.34 -21.78
N ALA A 41 18.11 5.20 -21.87
CA ALA A 41 17.44 4.83 -23.12
C ALA A 41 17.62 5.90 -24.20
N LEU A 42 17.53 7.20 -23.83
CA LEU A 42 17.78 8.32 -24.74
C LEU A 42 19.26 8.41 -25.19
N GLY A 43 20.21 8.10 -24.31
CA GLY A 43 21.64 8.00 -24.66
C GLY A 43 21.88 6.91 -25.70
N ARG A 44 21.29 5.72 -25.54
CA ARG A 44 21.40 4.61 -26.49
C ARG A 44 20.89 4.95 -27.90
N VAL A 45 19.79 5.69 -27.99
CA VAL A 45 19.23 6.14 -29.27
C VAL A 45 19.82 7.45 -29.76
N ARG A 46 20.90 7.94 -29.13
CA ARG A 46 21.68 9.13 -29.49
C ARG A 46 20.89 10.44 -29.49
N VAL A 47 19.86 10.55 -28.70
CA VAL A 47 19.15 11.81 -28.38
C VAL A 47 20.01 12.65 -27.43
N LEU A 48 20.70 11.97 -26.51
CA LEU A 48 21.68 12.56 -25.61
C LEU A 48 23.09 12.20 -26.02
N SER A 49 24.00 13.15 -25.97
CA SER A 49 25.43 12.89 -25.99
C SER A 49 25.87 12.26 -24.66
N PRO A 50 27.03 11.57 -24.59
CA PRO A 50 27.54 11.00 -23.34
C PRO A 50 27.71 12.03 -22.20
N GLY A 51 28.07 13.28 -22.54
CA GLY A 51 28.18 14.37 -21.56
C GLY A 51 26.82 14.82 -21.02
N GLU A 52 25.81 14.92 -21.87
CA GLU A 52 24.44 15.28 -21.45
C GLU A 52 23.80 14.13 -20.63
N GLU A 53 24.04 12.87 -21.00
CA GLU A 53 23.61 11.72 -20.23
C GLU A 53 24.19 11.75 -18.81
N ALA A 54 25.49 11.92 -18.66
CA ALA A 54 26.16 12.02 -17.37
C ALA A 54 25.62 13.21 -16.55
N GLN A 55 25.48 14.38 -17.17
CA GLN A 55 24.97 15.58 -16.52
C GLN A 55 23.54 15.42 -15.99
N LEU A 56 22.66 14.75 -16.76
CA LEU A 56 21.27 14.48 -16.33
C LEU A 56 21.23 13.47 -15.18
N LEU A 57 22.05 12.41 -15.23
CA LEU A 57 22.11 11.41 -14.16
C LEU A 57 22.59 12.02 -12.84
N GLU A 58 23.69 12.78 -12.86
CA GLU A 58 24.19 13.52 -11.70
C GLU A 58 23.18 14.56 -11.19
N GLY A 59 22.48 15.25 -12.12
CA GLY A 59 21.41 16.17 -11.75
C GLY A 59 20.25 15.48 -11.05
N LEU A 60 19.82 14.32 -11.52
CA LEU A 60 18.77 13.52 -10.88
C LEU A 60 19.18 13.00 -9.50
N ASP A 61 20.48 12.69 -9.28
CA ASP A 61 20.98 12.36 -7.94
C ASP A 61 20.83 13.54 -6.98
N ARG A 62 21.23 14.73 -7.40
CA ARG A 62 21.07 15.95 -6.58
C ARG A 62 19.60 16.31 -6.34
N VAL A 63 18.71 16.08 -7.32
CA VAL A 63 17.26 16.25 -7.16
C VAL A 63 16.72 15.28 -6.10
N ALA A 64 17.16 14.01 -6.12
CA ALA A 64 16.79 13.02 -5.11
C ALA A 64 17.20 13.46 -3.69
N ASP A 65 18.44 13.98 -3.53
CA ASP A 65 18.92 14.49 -2.23
C ASP A 65 18.03 15.66 -1.75
N ARG A 66 17.74 16.63 -2.61
CA ARG A 66 16.85 17.77 -2.28
C ARG A 66 15.44 17.32 -1.87
N LEU A 67 14.89 16.30 -2.54
CA LEU A 67 13.56 15.78 -2.22
C LEU A 67 13.55 14.98 -0.91
N ALA A 68 14.62 14.24 -0.63
CA ALA A 68 14.82 13.58 0.65
C ALA A 68 14.92 14.59 1.79
N ASP A 69 15.50 15.76 1.56
CA ASP A 69 15.59 16.87 2.51
C ASP A 69 14.30 17.70 2.62
N GLY A 70 13.23 17.31 1.94
CA GLY A 70 11.90 17.90 2.08
C GLY A 70 11.56 19.01 1.08
N ALA A 71 12.23 19.11 -0.07
CA ALA A 71 11.97 20.14 -1.10
C ALA A 71 10.54 20.11 -1.68
N ALA A 72 9.76 19.04 -1.44
CA ALA A 72 8.35 18.95 -1.83
C ALA A 72 7.41 19.74 -0.91
N VAL A 73 7.83 20.02 0.33
CA VAL A 73 6.98 20.70 1.31
C VAL A 73 6.77 22.16 0.92
N GLY A 74 5.51 22.52 0.66
CA GLY A 74 5.14 23.89 0.26
C GLY A 74 5.55 24.28 -1.16
N ALA A 75 6.04 23.35 -1.99
CA ALA A 75 6.38 23.62 -3.37
C ALA A 75 5.13 24.04 -4.18
N PRO A 76 5.26 24.99 -5.12
CA PRO A 76 4.12 25.54 -5.87
C PRO A 76 3.69 24.66 -7.06
N ASP A 77 4.37 23.57 -7.31
CA ASP A 77 4.21 22.75 -8.50
C ASP A 77 2.85 22.02 -8.51
N GLU A 78 2.36 21.66 -9.70
CA GLU A 78 1.09 20.96 -9.90
C GLU A 78 1.16 19.54 -9.36
N ASP A 79 2.20 18.81 -9.73
CA ASP A 79 2.44 17.40 -9.39
C ASP A 79 3.93 17.15 -9.10
N VAL A 80 4.24 15.94 -8.61
CA VAL A 80 5.63 15.53 -8.31
C VAL A 80 6.52 15.56 -9.56
N HIS A 81 5.98 15.21 -10.70
CA HIS A 81 6.73 15.14 -11.95
C HIS A 81 7.17 16.55 -12.42
N THR A 82 6.28 17.54 -12.28
CA THR A 82 6.60 18.96 -12.55
C THR A 82 7.65 19.46 -11.55
N LEU A 83 7.54 19.06 -10.30
CA LEU A 83 8.52 19.39 -9.27
C LEU A 83 9.91 18.81 -9.61
N VAL A 84 10.00 17.53 -9.94
CA VAL A 84 11.26 16.86 -10.34
C VAL A 84 11.87 17.56 -11.56
N GLU A 85 11.06 17.86 -12.58
CA GLU A 85 11.51 18.54 -13.78
C GLU A 85 12.05 19.94 -13.46
N ARG A 86 11.35 20.76 -12.68
CA ARG A 86 11.80 22.09 -12.26
C ARG A 86 13.10 22.03 -11.46
N LEU A 87 13.18 21.13 -10.47
CA LEU A 87 14.40 20.96 -9.69
C LEU A 87 15.57 20.52 -10.57
N LEU A 88 15.33 19.67 -11.58
CA LEU A 88 16.36 19.27 -12.53
C LEU A 88 16.83 20.46 -13.40
N TYR A 89 15.93 21.35 -13.83
CA TYR A 89 16.31 22.59 -14.50
C TYR A 89 17.20 23.48 -13.62
N ASP A 90 16.93 23.57 -12.32
CA ASP A 90 17.77 24.31 -11.36
C ASP A 90 19.19 23.72 -11.31
N GLU A 91 19.32 22.36 -11.40
CA GLU A 91 20.60 21.66 -11.26
C GLU A 91 21.45 21.64 -12.55
N VAL A 92 20.83 21.46 -13.70
CA VAL A 92 21.55 21.20 -14.95
C VAL A 92 21.21 22.16 -16.09
N GLY A 93 20.34 23.13 -15.85
CA GLY A 93 19.95 24.14 -16.84
C GLY A 93 19.20 23.56 -18.03
N ALA A 94 19.38 24.11 -19.21
CA ALA A 94 18.59 23.81 -20.41
C ALA A 94 18.62 22.34 -20.87
N VAL A 95 19.65 21.57 -20.49
CA VAL A 95 19.73 20.14 -20.84
C VAL A 95 18.62 19.33 -20.19
N ALA A 96 18.05 19.78 -19.05
CA ALA A 96 16.91 19.17 -18.39
C ALA A 96 15.72 18.96 -19.33
N GLY A 97 15.47 19.90 -20.25
CA GLY A 97 14.38 19.81 -21.23
C GLY A 97 14.48 18.61 -22.18
N LYS A 98 15.66 18.02 -22.36
CA LYS A 98 15.83 16.82 -23.16
C LYS A 98 15.30 15.55 -22.49
N LEU A 99 15.18 15.54 -21.16
CA LEU A 99 14.69 14.37 -20.41
C LEU A 99 13.28 13.95 -20.85
N HIS A 100 12.41 14.91 -21.18
CA HIS A 100 11.02 14.58 -21.57
C HIS A 100 10.88 14.11 -23.03
N THR A 101 11.98 14.10 -23.81
CA THR A 101 11.95 13.71 -25.24
C THR A 101 11.37 12.29 -25.42
N GLY A 102 10.30 12.17 -26.20
CA GLY A 102 9.66 10.91 -26.53
C GLY A 102 8.86 10.24 -25.40
N ARG A 103 8.82 10.83 -24.20
CA ARG A 103 8.02 10.39 -23.04
C ARG A 103 6.76 11.26 -22.93
N SER A 104 5.69 10.69 -22.38
CA SER A 104 4.49 11.41 -21.97
C SER A 104 4.35 11.40 -20.46
N ARG A 105 3.66 12.41 -19.90
CA ARG A 105 3.23 12.37 -18.50
C ARG A 105 2.37 11.11 -18.21
N ASN A 106 1.62 10.61 -19.21
CA ASN A 106 0.71 9.48 -19.06
C ASN A 106 1.43 8.17 -18.77
N ASP A 107 2.47 7.82 -19.54
CA ASP A 107 3.24 6.60 -19.30
C ASP A 107 4.22 6.77 -18.12
N GLN A 108 4.67 7.99 -17.83
CA GLN A 108 5.48 8.32 -16.66
C GLN A 108 4.69 8.03 -15.37
N VAL A 109 3.54 8.65 -15.17
CA VAL A 109 2.75 8.48 -13.94
C VAL A 109 2.27 7.03 -13.75
N ALA A 110 1.93 6.33 -14.85
CA ALA A 110 1.54 4.92 -14.80
C ALA A 110 2.70 4.03 -14.35
N THR A 111 3.94 4.34 -14.78
CA THR A 111 5.14 3.61 -14.38
C THR A 111 5.46 3.84 -12.90
N ASP A 112 5.44 5.08 -12.46
CA ASP A 112 5.78 5.44 -11.09
C ASP A 112 4.78 4.85 -10.09
N LEU A 113 3.48 4.88 -10.42
CA LEU A 113 2.46 4.25 -9.59
C LEU A 113 2.63 2.74 -9.49
N ARG A 114 3.01 2.06 -10.60
CA ARG A 114 3.30 0.61 -10.55
C ARG A 114 4.53 0.30 -9.72
N LEU A 115 5.61 1.06 -9.85
CA LEU A 115 6.81 0.90 -9.03
C LEU A 115 6.49 1.07 -7.54
N TRP A 116 5.80 2.15 -7.18
CA TRP A 116 5.37 2.38 -5.80
C TRP A 116 4.47 1.25 -5.27
N THR A 117 3.56 0.79 -6.11
CA THR A 117 2.64 -0.30 -5.73
C THR A 117 3.40 -1.62 -5.50
N LEU A 118 4.45 -1.91 -6.29
CA LEU A 118 5.32 -3.07 -6.08
C LEU A 118 6.03 -3.00 -4.73
N ASP A 119 6.60 -1.84 -4.39
CA ASP A 119 7.26 -1.61 -3.11
C ASP A 119 6.27 -1.78 -1.95
N ALA A 120 5.09 -1.18 -2.04
CA ALA A 120 4.04 -1.28 -1.03
C ALA A 120 3.52 -2.72 -0.84
N ILE A 121 3.42 -3.51 -1.91
CA ILE A 121 3.06 -4.94 -1.81
C ILE A 121 4.15 -5.71 -1.05
N ASP A 122 5.42 -5.48 -1.37
CA ASP A 122 6.55 -6.19 -0.74
C ASP A 122 6.64 -5.86 0.76
N GLU A 123 6.46 -4.59 1.14
CA GLU A 123 6.40 -4.16 2.53
C GLU A 123 5.21 -4.77 3.28
N LEU A 124 4.02 -4.73 2.69
CA LEU A 124 2.82 -5.29 3.30
C LEU A 124 2.90 -6.82 3.44
N ASP A 125 3.44 -7.54 2.44
CA ASP A 125 3.64 -8.99 2.53
C ASP A 125 4.58 -9.35 3.67
N ALA A 126 5.67 -8.61 3.83
CA ALA A 126 6.62 -8.80 4.94
C ALA A 126 5.94 -8.56 6.31
N ALA A 127 5.11 -7.52 6.43
CA ALA A 127 4.34 -7.23 7.64
C ALA A 127 3.31 -8.32 7.96
N VAL A 128 2.53 -8.76 6.98
CA VAL A 128 1.56 -9.87 7.13
C VAL A 128 2.26 -11.16 7.53
N ALA A 129 3.43 -11.45 6.95
CA ALA A 129 4.24 -12.59 7.34
C ALA A 129 4.72 -12.50 8.80
N ALA A 130 5.08 -11.29 9.28
CA ALA A 130 5.47 -11.08 10.67
C ALA A 130 4.31 -11.35 11.63
N LEU A 131 3.10 -10.85 11.34
CA LEU A 131 1.89 -11.16 12.13
C LEU A 131 1.63 -12.67 12.15
N GLY A 132 1.73 -13.34 10.99
CA GLY A 132 1.56 -14.80 10.90
C GLY A 132 2.55 -15.55 11.77
N ARG A 133 3.83 -15.16 11.77
CA ARG A 133 4.86 -15.75 12.66
C ARG A 133 4.55 -15.50 14.13
N THR A 134 4.07 -14.31 14.49
CA THR A 134 3.67 -13.98 15.87
C THR A 134 2.52 -14.85 16.34
N LEU A 135 1.48 -15.04 15.51
CA LEU A 135 0.36 -15.97 15.83
C LEU A 135 0.85 -17.39 16.05
N VAL A 136 1.76 -17.88 15.20
CA VAL A 136 2.35 -19.24 15.35
C VAL A 136 3.19 -19.34 16.63
N ALA A 137 4.00 -18.33 16.94
CA ALA A 137 4.79 -18.33 18.18
C ALA A 137 3.87 -18.37 19.41
N LYS A 138 2.85 -17.52 19.46
CA LYS A 138 1.87 -17.49 20.57
C LYS A 138 1.04 -18.78 20.65
N ALA A 139 0.77 -19.42 19.52
CA ALA A 139 0.13 -20.73 19.50
C ALA A 139 1.02 -21.80 20.17
N LYS A 140 2.33 -21.78 19.93
CA LYS A 140 3.28 -22.71 20.59
C LYS A 140 3.34 -22.48 22.10
N ASP A 141 3.39 -21.21 22.54
CA ASP A 141 3.44 -20.85 23.95
C ASP A 141 2.19 -21.30 24.73
N GLY A 142 1.03 -21.29 24.07
CA GLY A 142 -0.27 -21.64 24.68
C GLY A 142 -0.85 -22.98 24.20
N VAL A 143 -0.01 -23.95 23.78
CA VAL A 143 -0.47 -25.20 23.18
C VAL A 143 -1.36 -26.04 24.10
N ASP A 144 -1.15 -25.99 25.42
CA ASP A 144 -1.90 -26.77 26.41
C ASP A 144 -3.13 -26.01 26.98
N ALA A 145 -3.26 -24.72 26.68
CA ALA A 145 -4.39 -23.93 27.15
C ALA A 145 -5.68 -24.34 26.41
N LEU A 146 -6.68 -24.77 27.19
CA LEU A 146 -8.00 -25.19 26.69
C LEU A 146 -9.04 -24.08 26.95
N LEU A 147 -9.93 -23.89 25.99
CA LEU A 147 -11.08 -22.99 26.10
C LEU A 147 -12.30 -23.60 25.38
N PRO A 148 -13.53 -23.18 25.71
CA PRO A 148 -14.67 -23.54 24.92
C PRO A 148 -14.61 -22.88 23.54
N GLY A 149 -14.78 -23.67 22.49
CA GLY A 149 -15.06 -23.16 21.15
C GLY A 149 -16.51 -22.69 21.04
N TYR A 150 -16.75 -21.76 20.13
CA TYR A 150 -18.07 -21.16 19.94
C TYR A 150 -18.54 -21.28 18.50
N THR A 151 -19.83 -21.58 18.33
CA THR A 151 -20.58 -21.39 17.08
C THR A 151 -21.91 -20.75 17.42
N HIS A 152 -22.40 -19.84 16.59
CA HIS A 152 -23.66 -19.11 16.84
C HIS A 152 -23.70 -18.37 18.19
N GLY A 153 -22.56 -17.94 18.71
CA GLY A 153 -22.45 -17.36 20.04
C GLY A 153 -22.70 -18.32 21.20
N GLN A 154 -22.84 -19.65 20.91
CA GLN A 154 -23.08 -20.71 21.90
C GLN A 154 -21.82 -21.57 22.07
N ARG A 155 -21.61 -22.07 23.30
CA ARG A 155 -20.53 -22.99 23.59
C ARG A 155 -20.70 -24.28 22.78
N ALA A 156 -19.60 -24.73 22.18
CA ALA A 156 -19.55 -25.93 21.36
C ALA A 156 -18.44 -26.88 21.89
N GLN A 157 -17.56 -27.33 21.04
CA GLN A 157 -16.49 -28.26 21.40
C GLN A 157 -15.34 -27.54 22.13
N PRO A 158 -14.63 -28.21 23.08
CA PRO A 158 -13.38 -27.68 23.60
C PRO A 158 -12.33 -27.54 22.50
N VAL A 159 -11.62 -26.47 22.51
CA VAL A 159 -10.52 -26.19 21.57
C VAL A 159 -9.27 -25.74 22.32
N ARG A 160 -8.11 -25.90 21.70
CA ARG A 160 -6.88 -25.33 22.22
C ARG A 160 -6.76 -23.87 21.81
N TRP A 161 -6.20 -23.04 22.66
CA TRP A 161 -5.83 -21.65 22.29
C TRP A 161 -4.99 -21.60 21.02
N ALA A 162 -4.01 -22.51 20.91
CA ALA A 162 -3.21 -22.68 19.71
C ALA A 162 -4.05 -22.86 18.44
N TYR A 163 -5.11 -23.66 18.51
CA TYR A 163 -6.00 -23.93 17.39
C TYR A 163 -6.76 -22.66 16.95
N VAL A 164 -7.21 -21.86 17.91
CA VAL A 164 -7.88 -20.58 17.65
C VAL A 164 -6.92 -19.60 16.95
N LEU A 165 -5.69 -19.43 17.46
CA LEU A 165 -4.71 -18.54 16.84
C LEU A 165 -4.35 -18.99 15.41
N LEU A 166 -4.18 -20.28 15.18
CA LEU A 166 -3.91 -20.82 13.85
C LEU A 166 -5.08 -20.62 12.88
N ALA A 167 -6.32 -20.61 13.37
CA ALA A 167 -7.48 -20.28 12.54
C ALA A 167 -7.41 -18.82 11.97
N HIS A 168 -6.74 -17.92 12.67
CA HIS A 168 -6.44 -16.56 12.19
C HIS A 168 -5.17 -16.48 11.34
N ALA A 169 -4.23 -17.39 11.52
CA ALA A 169 -3.02 -17.43 10.69
C ALA A 169 -3.29 -17.91 9.24
N TRP A 170 -4.22 -18.84 9.03
CA TRP A 170 -4.55 -19.37 7.71
C TRP A 170 -5.08 -18.32 6.72
N PRO A 171 -5.97 -17.40 7.09
CA PRO A 171 -6.33 -16.27 6.23
C PRO A 171 -5.12 -15.46 5.75
N LEU A 172 -4.14 -15.19 6.64
CA LEU A 172 -2.94 -14.43 6.29
C LEU A 172 -2.07 -15.15 5.25
N VAL A 173 -2.02 -16.50 5.28
CA VAL A 173 -1.36 -17.28 4.22
C VAL A 173 -2.03 -17.03 2.87
N ARG A 174 -3.37 -17.04 2.82
CA ARG A 174 -4.11 -16.75 1.58
C ARG A 174 -3.97 -15.30 1.14
N ASP A 175 -3.85 -14.35 2.08
CA ASP A 175 -3.64 -12.94 1.77
C ASP A 175 -2.28 -12.72 1.10
N ARG A 176 -1.21 -13.35 1.60
CA ARG A 176 0.11 -13.34 0.98
C ARG A 176 0.09 -13.91 -0.44
N GLN A 177 -0.67 -14.96 -0.69
CA GLN A 177 -0.85 -15.52 -2.04
C GLN A 177 -1.53 -14.50 -2.98
N ARG A 178 -2.56 -13.76 -2.49
CA ARG A 178 -3.21 -12.69 -3.26
C ARG A 178 -2.26 -11.54 -3.55
N LEU A 179 -1.47 -11.11 -2.56
CA LEU A 179 -0.45 -10.09 -2.77
C LEU A 179 0.58 -10.52 -3.82
N ALA A 180 1.06 -11.77 -3.78
CA ALA A 180 1.97 -12.31 -4.78
C ALA A 180 1.36 -12.34 -6.19
N ASP A 181 0.07 -12.68 -6.30
CA ASP A 181 -0.65 -12.65 -7.58
C ASP A 181 -0.86 -11.23 -8.12
N ALA A 182 -1.24 -10.29 -7.26
CA ALA A 182 -1.37 -8.88 -7.61
C ALA A 182 0.00 -8.30 -8.03
N ARG A 183 1.07 -8.61 -7.29
CA ARG A 183 2.44 -8.21 -7.61
C ARG A 183 2.84 -8.61 -9.03
N ARG A 184 2.52 -9.84 -9.43
CA ARG A 184 2.86 -10.35 -10.77
C ARG A 184 2.18 -9.55 -11.88
N ARG A 185 0.92 -9.12 -11.70
CA ARG A 185 0.19 -8.30 -12.68
C ARG A 185 0.58 -6.82 -12.62
N THR A 186 0.95 -6.32 -11.46
CA THR A 186 1.51 -4.96 -11.29
C THR A 186 2.84 -4.82 -12.03
N ALA A 187 3.66 -5.89 -12.10
CA ALA A 187 5.02 -5.87 -12.64
C ALA A 187 5.05 -5.88 -14.19
N GLU A 188 4.27 -5.02 -14.83
CA GLU A 188 4.26 -4.80 -16.29
C GLU A 188 4.59 -3.34 -16.60
N LEU A 189 5.62 -3.11 -17.42
CA LEU A 189 6.18 -1.79 -17.73
C LEU A 189 5.30 -0.99 -18.69
N PRO A 190 4.75 0.18 -18.31
CA PRO A 190 4.08 1.09 -19.21
C PRO A 190 5.05 2.02 -19.96
N LEU A 191 6.22 2.34 -19.38
CA LEU A 191 7.14 3.34 -19.92
C LEU A 191 7.53 3.05 -21.37
N GLY A 192 7.52 4.08 -22.20
CA GLY A 192 7.67 3.98 -23.64
C GLY A 192 6.35 3.81 -24.40
N SER A 193 5.21 3.79 -23.71
CA SER A 193 3.86 3.86 -24.33
C SER A 193 3.53 5.26 -24.83
N GLY A 194 4.29 6.29 -24.43
CA GLY A 194 4.01 7.66 -24.74
C GLY A 194 2.65 8.10 -24.21
N ALA A 195 1.97 8.96 -24.94
CA ALA A 195 0.62 9.41 -24.55
C ALA A 195 -0.43 8.30 -24.65
N LEU A 196 -0.35 7.45 -25.69
CA LEU A 196 -1.26 6.34 -25.97
C LEU A 196 -0.83 5.40 -27.11
N ALA A 197 0.15 5.77 -27.95
CA ALA A 197 0.47 5.06 -29.19
C ALA A 197 1.97 4.75 -29.38
N GLY A 198 2.74 4.76 -28.29
CA GLY A 198 4.19 4.57 -28.28
C GLY A 198 4.97 5.86 -28.44
N SER A 199 6.29 5.74 -28.46
CA SER A 199 7.25 6.84 -28.66
C SER A 199 7.66 6.93 -30.13
N GLY A 200 7.85 8.15 -30.62
CA GLY A 200 8.47 8.40 -31.95
C GLY A 200 9.97 8.09 -31.99
N PHE A 201 10.60 7.81 -30.86
CA PHE A 201 12.00 7.43 -30.75
C PHE A 201 12.11 5.91 -30.53
N PRO A 202 13.09 5.23 -31.14
CA PRO A 202 13.23 3.77 -31.07
C PRO A 202 13.84 3.32 -29.74
N VAL A 203 13.27 3.75 -28.61
CA VAL A 203 13.73 3.33 -27.28
C VAL A 203 13.47 1.86 -27.05
N ASP A 204 14.47 1.18 -26.48
CA ASP A 204 14.34 -0.25 -26.15
C ASP A 204 13.62 -0.44 -24.83
N ARG A 205 12.33 -0.82 -24.90
CA ARG A 205 11.48 -1.07 -23.72
C ARG A 205 11.91 -2.33 -22.94
N VAL A 206 12.65 -3.26 -23.54
CA VAL A 206 13.18 -4.43 -22.83
C VAL A 206 14.27 -3.98 -21.86
N LEU A 207 15.15 -3.09 -22.27
CA LEU A 207 16.15 -2.51 -21.39
C LEU A 207 15.52 -1.69 -20.26
N LEU A 208 14.48 -0.90 -20.54
CA LEU A 208 13.74 -0.17 -19.51
C LEU A 208 13.10 -1.13 -18.50
N LYS A 209 12.49 -2.21 -18.99
CA LYS A 209 11.92 -3.27 -18.15
C LYS A 209 12.98 -3.87 -17.19
N GLU A 210 14.15 -4.19 -17.72
CA GLU A 210 15.26 -4.78 -16.93
C GLU A 210 15.81 -3.77 -15.91
N ALA A 211 16.04 -2.52 -16.33
CA ALA A 211 16.56 -1.47 -15.46
C ALA A 211 15.63 -1.15 -14.28
N LEU A 212 14.31 -1.26 -14.48
CA LEU A 212 13.29 -0.95 -13.47
C LEU A 212 12.72 -2.20 -12.77
N GLY A 213 13.24 -3.39 -13.07
CA GLY A 213 12.84 -4.64 -12.40
C GLY A 213 11.44 -5.14 -12.75
N PHE A 214 10.85 -4.68 -13.86
CA PHE A 214 9.55 -5.18 -14.32
C PHE A 214 9.68 -6.59 -14.92
N ARG A 215 8.64 -7.39 -14.78
CA ARG A 215 8.56 -8.75 -15.33
C ARG A 215 8.34 -8.78 -16.84
N ALA A 216 7.51 -7.89 -17.33
CA ALA A 216 7.10 -7.85 -18.74
C ALA A 216 6.94 -6.40 -19.22
N VAL A 217 6.93 -6.23 -20.54
CA VAL A 217 6.54 -4.97 -21.19
C VAL A 217 5.06 -5.04 -21.49
N SER A 218 4.30 -3.98 -21.21
CA SER A 218 2.87 -3.91 -21.54
C SER A 218 2.64 -4.03 -23.05
N PRO A 219 1.70 -4.87 -23.49
CA PRO A 219 1.54 -5.20 -24.92
C PRO A 219 0.82 -4.13 -25.73
N ASN A 220 0.04 -3.24 -25.09
CA ASN A 220 -0.75 -2.21 -25.76
C ASN A 220 -0.55 -0.86 -25.04
N ALA A 221 -0.09 0.15 -25.79
CA ALA A 221 0.23 1.47 -25.26
C ALA A 221 -1.01 2.24 -24.76
N LEU A 222 -2.15 2.10 -25.47
CA LEU A 222 -3.39 2.77 -25.10
C LEU A 222 -3.95 2.22 -23.77
N ASP A 223 -3.93 0.91 -23.63
CA ASP A 223 -4.31 0.23 -22.40
C ASP A 223 -3.36 0.60 -21.24
N ALA A 224 -2.06 0.49 -21.45
CA ALA A 224 -1.02 0.68 -20.45
C ALA A 224 -1.04 2.06 -19.76
N THR A 225 -1.46 3.12 -20.48
CA THR A 225 -1.54 4.46 -19.93
C THR A 225 -2.80 4.69 -19.09
N GLY A 226 -3.87 3.91 -19.33
CA GLY A 226 -5.15 4.02 -18.63
C GLY A 226 -5.42 2.93 -17.60
N ASP A 227 -4.70 1.81 -17.64
CA ASP A 227 -4.91 0.68 -16.73
C ASP A 227 -4.65 1.02 -15.26
N ARG A 228 -5.63 0.71 -14.44
CA ARG A 228 -5.56 0.75 -12.97
C ARG A 228 -6.13 -0.52 -12.33
N ASP A 229 -6.34 -1.58 -13.11
CA ASP A 229 -6.82 -2.86 -12.59
C ASP A 229 -5.87 -3.40 -11.52
N PHE A 230 -4.56 -3.21 -11.70
CA PHE A 230 -3.56 -3.61 -10.71
C PHE A 230 -3.74 -2.90 -9.37
N VAL A 231 -4.15 -1.62 -9.36
CA VAL A 231 -4.46 -0.89 -8.12
C VAL A 231 -5.71 -1.47 -7.46
N ALA A 232 -6.76 -1.74 -8.25
CA ALA A 232 -7.99 -2.34 -7.75
C ALA A 232 -7.75 -3.74 -7.15
N GLU A 233 -6.90 -4.57 -7.75
CA GLU A 233 -6.51 -5.87 -7.20
C GLU A 233 -5.77 -5.75 -5.87
N VAL A 234 -4.85 -4.80 -5.76
CA VAL A 234 -4.11 -4.55 -4.51
C VAL A 234 -5.06 -4.04 -3.43
N LEU A 235 -5.94 -3.09 -3.74
CA LEU A 235 -6.97 -2.60 -2.82
C LEU A 235 -7.92 -3.71 -2.38
N PHE A 236 -8.29 -4.62 -3.26
CA PHE A 236 -9.09 -5.80 -2.91
C PHE A 236 -8.34 -6.71 -1.93
N ALA A 237 -7.05 -7.00 -2.17
CA ALA A 237 -6.23 -7.79 -1.25
C ALA A 237 -6.12 -7.11 0.12
N ILE A 238 -5.89 -5.80 0.14
CA ILE A 238 -5.82 -4.97 1.35
C ILE A 238 -7.17 -4.98 2.10
N ALA A 239 -8.30 -4.84 1.42
CA ALA A 239 -9.63 -4.89 2.03
C ALA A 239 -9.91 -6.25 2.68
N LEU A 240 -9.46 -7.35 2.07
CA LEU A 240 -9.55 -8.69 2.69
C LEU A 240 -8.62 -8.83 3.90
N ILE A 241 -7.39 -8.32 3.84
CA ILE A 241 -6.51 -8.25 5.01
C ILE A 241 -7.23 -7.51 6.14
N GLY A 242 -7.77 -6.32 5.88
CA GLY A 242 -8.55 -5.55 6.85
C GLY A 242 -9.71 -6.35 7.46
N THR A 243 -10.42 -7.10 6.63
CA THR A 243 -11.51 -8.00 7.07
C THR A 243 -11.00 -9.09 8.01
N HIS A 244 -9.85 -9.70 7.71
CA HIS A 244 -9.25 -10.73 8.57
C HIS A 244 -8.74 -10.15 9.89
N LEU A 245 -8.12 -8.97 9.86
CA LEU A 245 -7.71 -8.24 11.06
C LEU A 245 -8.92 -7.86 11.93
N SER A 246 -10.02 -7.42 11.31
CA SER A 246 -11.28 -7.12 12.00
C SER A 246 -11.85 -8.34 12.72
N ARG A 247 -11.82 -9.52 12.08
CA ARG A 247 -12.28 -10.77 12.69
C ARG A 247 -11.41 -11.19 13.87
N LEU A 248 -10.07 -11.14 13.71
CA LEU A 248 -9.14 -11.38 14.81
C LEU A 248 -9.41 -10.44 15.98
N GLY A 249 -9.56 -9.14 15.70
CA GLY A 249 -9.87 -8.13 16.71
C GLY A 249 -11.19 -8.41 17.44
N ALA A 250 -12.26 -8.74 16.71
CA ALA A 250 -13.55 -9.02 17.29
C ALA A 250 -13.52 -10.23 18.26
N GLU A 251 -12.80 -11.29 17.90
CA GLU A 251 -12.66 -12.46 18.76
C GLU A 251 -11.83 -12.17 20.01
N LEU A 252 -10.70 -11.48 19.86
CA LEU A 252 -9.84 -11.12 21.00
C LEU A 252 -10.49 -10.11 21.95
N ILE A 253 -11.32 -9.17 21.46
CA ILE A 253 -12.15 -8.30 22.31
C ILE A 253 -13.08 -9.14 23.17
N THR A 254 -13.79 -10.09 22.56
CA THR A 254 -14.71 -10.98 23.27
C THR A 254 -13.98 -11.78 24.33
N TYR A 255 -12.85 -12.40 23.97
CA TYR A 255 -12.09 -13.25 24.89
C TYR A 255 -11.39 -12.47 26.01
N ALA A 256 -11.10 -11.20 25.81
CA ALA A 256 -10.50 -10.33 26.82
C ALA A 256 -11.53 -9.64 27.73
N SER A 257 -12.84 -9.76 27.42
CA SER A 257 -13.90 -9.14 28.24
C SER A 257 -13.99 -9.78 29.62
N GLY A 258 -14.55 -9.04 30.58
CA GLY A 258 -14.73 -9.52 31.96
C GLY A 258 -15.61 -10.79 32.05
N GLU A 259 -16.57 -10.94 31.15
CA GLU A 259 -17.50 -12.07 31.06
C GLU A 259 -16.80 -13.36 30.56
N PHE A 260 -15.87 -13.25 29.62
CA PHE A 260 -15.13 -14.38 29.08
C PHE A 260 -13.82 -14.64 29.82
N GLY A 261 -12.97 -13.62 29.95
CA GLY A 261 -11.72 -13.70 30.67
C GLY A 261 -10.76 -14.79 30.19
N PHE A 262 -10.80 -15.16 28.90
CA PHE A 262 -9.97 -16.24 28.37
C PHE A 262 -8.56 -15.81 28.04
N VAL A 263 -8.35 -14.53 27.78
CA VAL A 263 -7.05 -13.94 27.48
C VAL A 263 -6.84 -12.64 28.24
N SER A 264 -5.59 -12.36 28.55
CA SER A 264 -5.15 -11.05 29.07
C SER A 264 -4.41 -10.28 27.99
N LEU A 265 -4.61 -8.96 27.97
CA LEU A 265 -3.90 -8.03 27.11
C LEU A 265 -2.79 -7.34 27.90
N SER A 266 -1.69 -7.04 27.23
CA SER A 266 -0.61 -6.24 27.83
C SER A 266 -1.09 -4.81 28.08
N ASP A 267 -0.64 -4.22 29.18
CA ASP A 267 -0.94 -2.82 29.55
C ASP A 267 -0.49 -1.83 28.48
N SER A 268 0.59 -2.11 27.77
CA SER A 268 1.13 -1.26 26.70
C SER A 268 0.21 -1.17 25.45
N PHE A 269 -0.80 -2.04 25.36
CA PHE A 269 -1.77 -2.09 24.26
C PHE A 269 -3.23 -1.91 24.72
N SER A 270 -3.41 -1.44 25.94
CA SER A 270 -4.71 -1.17 26.54
C SER A 270 -4.80 0.28 26.97
N THR A 271 -5.99 0.88 26.96
CA THR A 271 -6.20 2.19 27.53
C THR A 271 -7.04 2.10 28.81
N GLY A 272 -6.85 3.05 29.71
CA GLY A 272 -7.60 3.16 30.94
C GLY A 272 -8.89 3.98 30.76
N SER A 273 -9.61 4.14 31.87
CA SER A 273 -10.74 5.04 31.98
C SER A 273 -10.42 6.14 33.00
N SER A 274 -10.75 7.39 32.68
CA SER A 274 -10.62 8.50 33.63
C SER A 274 -11.56 8.38 34.84
N LEU A 275 -12.66 7.64 34.69
CA LEU A 275 -13.68 7.46 35.72
C LEU A 275 -13.53 6.14 36.48
N MET A 276 -13.06 5.09 35.80
CA MET A 276 -13.02 3.72 36.34
C MET A 276 -11.58 3.17 36.31
N PRO A 277 -10.81 3.26 37.40
CA PRO A 277 -9.40 2.89 37.42
C PRO A 277 -9.10 1.44 37.06
N GLN A 278 -10.05 0.53 37.29
CA GLN A 278 -9.92 -0.90 37.00
C GLN A 278 -10.19 -1.26 35.53
N LYS A 279 -10.73 -0.32 34.74
CA LYS A 279 -11.17 -0.59 33.37
C LYS A 279 -9.96 -0.60 32.42
N ARG A 280 -9.89 -1.64 31.60
CA ARG A 280 -8.92 -1.79 30.52
C ARG A 280 -9.67 -1.96 29.22
N ASN A 281 -9.41 -1.07 28.25
CA ASN A 281 -10.08 -1.05 26.95
C ASN A 281 -9.21 -1.71 25.89
N PRO A 282 -9.76 -2.55 25.02
CA PRO A 282 -9.05 -3.18 23.92
C PRO A 282 -9.03 -2.31 22.65
N ASP A 283 -8.75 -1.00 22.79
CA ASP A 283 -8.92 0.02 21.73
C ASP A 283 -8.21 -0.33 20.42
N VAL A 284 -7.05 -0.99 20.50
CA VAL A 284 -6.29 -1.41 19.31
C VAL A 284 -7.12 -2.32 18.42
N PHE A 285 -7.84 -3.27 19.00
CA PHE A 285 -8.70 -4.18 18.23
C PHE A 285 -9.94 -3.49 17.70
N GLU A 286 -10.49 -2.54 18.46
CA GLU A 286 -11.65 -1.74 18.02
C GLU A 286 -11.28 -0.84 16.84
N LEU A 287 -10.11 -0.19 16.91
CA LEU A 287 -9.58 0.61 15.81
C LEU A 287 -9.31 -0.23 14.56
N ALA A 288 -8.76 -1.45 14.71
CA ALA A 288 -8.56 -2.35 13.58
C ALA A 288 -9.87 -2.72 12.89
N ARG A 289 -10.95 -2.95 13.68
CA ARG A 289 -12.31 -3.16 13.12
C ARG A 289 -12.82 -1.94 12.36
N GLY A 290 -12.65 -0.74 12.92
CA GLY A 290 -13.07 0.51 12.29
C GLY A 290 -12.33 0.78 10.99
N LYS A 291 -11.00 0.58 11.01
CA LYS A 291 -10.13 0.80 9.82
C LYS A 291 -10.45 -0.15 8.67
N ALA A 292 -10.95 -1.35 8.92
CA ALA A 292 -11.37 -2.28 7.86
C ALA A 292 -12.46 -1.67 6.96
N GLY A 293 -13.36 -0.85 7.51
CA GLY A 293 -14.35 -0.11 6.72
C GLY A 293 -13.73 0.93 5.80
N ARG A 294 -12.67 1.63 6.26
CA ARG A 294 -11.91 2.59 5.45
C ARG A 294 -11.24 1.90 4.25
N LEU A 295 -10.53 0.79 4.49
CA LEU A 295 -9.89 0.01 3.43
C LEU A 295 -10.87 -0.48 2.35
N LEU A 296 -12.08 -0.88 2.75
CA LEU A 296 -13.14 -1.22 1.80
C LEU A 296 -13.63 0.02 1.04
N GLY A 297 -13.73 1.16 1.71
CA GLY A 297 -14.10 2.43 1.11
C GLY A 297 -13.16 2.86 -0.02
N ASP A 298 -11.84 2.70 0.18
CA ASP A 298 -10.82 3.01 -0.83
C ASP A 298 -10.96 2.16 -2.09
N LEU A 299 -11.24 0.87 -1.95
CA LEU A 299 -11.53 -0.02 -3.09
C LEU A 299 -12.78 0.45 -3.84
N VAL A 300 -13.85 0.78 -3.13
CA VAL A 300 -15.11 1.24 -3.73
C VAL A 300 -14.91 2.58 -4.43
N ALA A 301 -14.16 3.50 -3.84
CA ALA A 301 -13.84 4.80 -4.43
C ALA A 301 -13.11 4.62 -5.78
N LEU A 302 -12.06 3.82 -5.82
CA LEU A 302 -11.32 3.55 -7.06
C LEU A 302 -12.19 2.91 -8.13
N LEU A 303 -12.92 1.83 -7.79
CA LEU A 303 -13.80 1.15 -8.76
C LEU A 303 -14.88 2.08 -9.30
N THR A 304 -15.37 3.01 -8.49
CA THR A 304 -16.35 4.01 -8.91
C THR A 304 -15.72 5.03 -9.86
N THR A 305 -14.47 5.43 -9.61
CA THR A 305 -13.70 6.30 -10.51
C THR A 305 -13.47 5.63 -11.87
N LEU A 306 -13.04 4.35 -11.88
CA LEU A 306 -12.75 3.63 -13.12
C LEU A 306 -13.99 3.36 -13.97
N LYS A 307 -15.15 3.24 -13.33
CA LYS A 307 -16.39 2.92 -14.01
C LYS A 307 -16.78 4.02 -15.02
N GLY A 308 -16.80 3.69 -16.30
CA GLY A 308 -17.32 4.54 -17.36
C GLY A 308 -16.32 5.52 -17.97
N ILE A 309 -15.03 5.52 -17.56
CA ILE A 309 -13.99 6.26 -18.27
C ILE A 309 -13.57 5.49 -19.54
N PRO A 310 -13.27 6.20 -20.65
CA PRO A 310 -12.81 5.56 -21.88
C PRO A 310 -11.37 5.06 -21.76
N ALA A 311 -10.92 4.24 -22.73
CA ALA A 311 -9.54 3.77 -22.81
C ALA A 311 -8.52 4.90 -22.87
N GLY A 312 -7.32 4.65 -22.38
CA GLY A 312 -6.25 5.63 -22.25
C GLY A 312 -6.39 6.50 -21.02
N TYR A 313 -5.44 7.41 -20.84
CA TYR A 313 -5.41 8.28 -19.66
C TYR A 313 -6.56 9.31 -19.70
N GLN A 314 -7.28 9.42 -18.60
CA GLN A 314 -8.25 10.47 -18.31
C GLN A 314 -7.89 11.13 -16.98
N LYS A 315 -8.23 12.40 -16.80
CA LYS A 315 -7.86 13.16 -15.57
C LYS A 315 -8.51 12.56 -14.31
N ASP A 316 -9.61 11.84 -14.43
CA ASP A 316 -10.25 11.03 -13.36
C ASP A 316 -9.24 10.11 -12.66
N LEU A 317 -8.26 9.58 -13.39
CA LEU A 317 -7.22 8.70 -12.86
C LEU A 317 -6.25 9.39 -11.88
N GLN A 318 -6.34 10.70 -11.68
CA GLN A 318 -5.61 11.38 -10.62
C GLN A 318 -6.05 10.92 -9.23
N GLU A 319 -7.32 10.51 -9.09
CA GLU A 319 -7.91 10.04 -7.83
C GLU A 319 -7.41 8.64 -7.38
N ASP A 320 -6.69 7.91 -8.24
CA ASP A 320 -6.17 6.58 -7.94
C ASP A 320 -5.18 6.57 -6.76
N LYS A 321 -4.38 7.64 -6.65
CA LYS A 321 -3.28 7.74 -5.68
C LYS A 321 -3.80 7.94 -4.27
N GLN A 322 -4.83 8.76 -4.08
CA GLN A 322 -5.42 9.00 -2.76
C GLN A 322 -5.88 7.68 -2.13
N ALA A 323 -6.60 6.86 -2.90
CA ALA A 323 -7.13 5.60 -2.42
C ALA A 323 -6.03 4.59 -2.09
N VAL A 324 -5.03 4.40 -2.97
CA VAL A 324 -4.01 3.36 -2.77
C VAL A 324 -2.99 3.74 -1.69
N PHE A 325 -2.64 5.00 -1.57
CA PHE A 325 -1.73 5.48 -0.52
C PHE A 325 -2.38 5.37 0.85
N ASP A 326 -3.62 5.80 0.98
CA ASP A 326 -4.38 5.70 2.22
C ASP A 326 -4.56 4.25 2.67
N ALA A 327 -4.95 3.38 1.75
CA ALA A 327 -5.11 1.95 2.03
C ALA A 327 -3.79 1.29 2.43
N GLY A 328 -2.69 1.58 1.72
CA GLY A 328 -1.36 1.06 2.02
C GLY A 328 -0.91 1.43 3.42
N ASP A 329 -0.94 2.72 3.77
CA ASP A 329 -0.55 3.24 5.08
C ASP A 329 -1.44 2.67 6.20
N THR A 330 -2.76 2.65 5.98
CA THR A 330 -3.73 2.15 6.97
C THR A 330 -3.56 0.65 7.21
N ALA A 331 -3.32 -0.14 6.16
CA ALA A 331 -3.08 -1.57 6.27
C ALA A 331 -1.77 -1.87 6.99
N ALA A 332 -0.67 -1.23 6.59
CA ALA A 332 0.64 -1.41 7.20
C ALA A 332 0.62 -1.08 8.69
N ALA A 333 0.05 0.07 9.08
CA ALA A 333 -0.11 0.46 10.47
C ALA A 333 -0.99 -0.53 11.26
N SER A 334 -2.08 -1.03 10.66
CA SER A 334 -2.99 -1.97 11.30
C SER A 334 -2.33 -3.33 11.54
N VAL A 335 -1.58 -3.84 10.57
CA VAL A 335 -0.83 -5.11 10.70
C VAL A 335 0.27 -4.97 11.76
N ALA A 336 1.02 -3.87 11.74
CA ALA A 336 2.11 -3.63 12.68
C ALA A 336 1.61 -3.58 14.14
N ILE A 337 0.55 -2.83 14.42
CA ILE A 337 0.02 -2.72 15.78
C ILE A 337 -0.59 -4.05 16.25
N LEU A 338 -1.29 -4.78 15.37
CA LEU A 338 -1.84 -6.10 15.72
C LEU A 338 -0.74 -7.14 15.96
N THR A 339 0.38 -7.05 15.26
CA THR A 339 1.55 -7.89 15.54
C THR A 339 2.06 -7.67 16.96
N GLY A 340 2.17 -6.41 17.39
CA GLY A 340 2.59 -6.07 18.76
C GLY A 340 1.60 -6.56 19.82
N VAL A 341 0.31 -6.25 19.67
CA VAL A 341 -0.68 -6.61 20.68
C VAL A 341 -0.89 -8.12 20.80
N VAL A 342 -0.90 -8.85 19.67
CA VAL A 342 -0.96 -10.32 19.68
C VAL A 342 0.27 -10.91 20.38
N GLY A 343 1.46 -10.34 20.15
CA GLY A 343 2.69 -10.73 20.84
C GLY A 343 2.59 -10.58 22.37
N GLY A 344 1.89 -9.56 22.85
CA GLY A 344 1.63 -9.32 24.27
C GLY A 344 0.41 -10.04 24.85
N THR A 345 -0.36 -10.78 24.05
CA THR A 345 -1.54 -11.52 24.51
C THR A 345 -1.15 -12.85 25.10
N ALA A 346 -1.78 -13.24 26.22
CA ALA A 346 -1.56 -14.53 26.86
C ALA A 346 -2.90 -15.18 27.26
N PRO A 347 -3.03 -16.51 27.14
CA PRO A 347 -4.19 -17.21 27.68
C PRO A 347 -4.17 -17.12 29.19
N THR A 348 -5.32 -16.90 29.81
CA THR A 348 -5.46 -16.95 31.25
C THR A 348 -5.54 -18.41 31.72
N ALA A 349 -5.11 -18.71 32.97
CA ALA A 349 -5.10 -20.06 33.52
C ALA A 349 -6.51 -20.65 33.78
N VAL A 350 -7.55 -20.04 33.26
CA VAL A 350 -8.97 -20.34 33.56
C VAL A 350 -9.40 -21.76 33.16
N LEU A 351 -8.72 -22.40 32.19
CA LEU A 351 -9.06 -23.75 31.74
C LEU A 351 -7.78 -24.60 31.63
N ALA A 352 -7.13 -24.81 32.77
CA ALA A 352 -5.89 -25.60 32.83
C ALA A 352 -6.09 -27.11 32.52
N SER A 353 -7.33 -27.59 32.46
CA SER A 353 -7.64 -28.98 32.21
C SER A 353 -8.84 -29.17 31.28
N LEU A 354 -8.89 -30.31 30.60
CA LEU A 354 -10.03 -30.73 29.78
C LEU A 354 -11.35 -30.79 30.59
N ASP A 355 -11.27 -31.24 31.85
CA ASP A 355 -12.43 -31.33 32.75
C ASP A 355 -13.03 -29.95 33.04
N SER A 356 -12.19 -28.95 33.31
CA SER A 356 -12.63 -27.57 33.50
C SER A 356 -13.27 -26.99 32.22
N ALA A 357 -12.73 -27.31 31.04
CA ALA A 357 -13.32 -26.93 29.77
C ALA A 357 -14.70 -27.60 29.55
N LEU A 358 -14.80 -28.88 29.80
CA LEU A 358 -16.05 -29.66 29.68
C LEU A 358 -17.12 -29.19 30.66
N ALA A 359 -16.75 -28.87 31.90
CA ALA A 359 -17.68 -28.34 32.91
C ALA A 359 -18.29 -27.01 32.45
N ARG A 360 -17.48 -26.09 31.94
CA ARG A 360 -17.99 -24.81 31.40
C ARG A 360 -18.85 -24.98 30.16
N ILE A 361 -18.51 -25.89 29.25
CA ILE A 361 -19.33 -26.21 28.07
C ILE A 361 -20.70 -26.72 28.47
N LYS A 362 -20.78 -27.62 29.49
CA LYS A 362 -22.02 -28.20 29.96
C LYS A 362 -22.89 -27.22 30.78
N GLY A 363 -22.40 -26.00 31.03
CA GLY A 363 -23.16 -25.02 31.81
C GLY A 363 -23.22 -25.29 33.31
N GLY A 364 -22.43 -26.24 33.80
CA GLY A 364 -22.23 -26.42 35.23
C GLY A 364 -21.39 -25.29 35.80
N ALA A 365 -21.87 -24.65 36.85
CA ALA A 365 -21.20 -23.58 37.56
C ALA A 365 -19.83 -23.98 38.10
#